data_eea5efc8a57dc424c0f6300c79c72d68
#
_entry.id   eea5efc8a57dc424c0f6300c79c72d68
#
_cell.length_a   1.000
_cell.length_b   1.000
_cell.length_c   1.000
_cell.angle_alpha   90.00
_cell.angle_beta   90.00
_cell.angle_gamma   90.00
#
_symmetry.space_group_name_H-M   'P 1'
#
loop_
_entity.id
_entity.type
_entity.pdbx_description
1 polymer ?
#
loop_
_entity_poly.entity_id
_entity_poly.type
_entity_poly.pdbx_seq_one_letter_code
_entity_poly.pdbx_strand_id
1 'polypeptide(L)'
;VSPDIDVDSGTNGLAIFSPEINSSNTTGGLLGMTAEAEYAAVPISVTVNGVKHDAVVEPRTLLVFFLRDSLGLTGTHVGCDTSQCGACTVHLNGRAVKSCTVLAVQANGAQVRTIEGLANGDHFHPVQQGFHEKHGLQCGYCTPGMIMTAVHLLESQPNPSDDEIKHALEGNLCRCTGYVNIVESIKWASEKMRKS
;
A
#
# COMPACT_ATOMS: atom_id res chain seq x y z
N VAL A 1 34.47 -30.10 18.55
CA VAL A 1 34.96 -29.17 19.56
C VAL A 1 34.43 -27.80 19.15
N SER A 2 33.33 -27.40 19.75
CA SER A 2 32.76 -26.06 19.57
C SER A 2 33.38 -25.14 20.61
N PRO A 3 33.72 -23.90 20.27
CA PRO A 3 34.09 -22.91 21.28
C PRO A 3 32.81 -22.29 21.88
N ASP A 4 32.78 -22.31 23.20
CA ASP A 4 31.78 -21.63 24.02
C ASP A 4 31.87 -20.10 23.81
N ILE A 5 30.75 -19.47 23.54
CA ILE A 5 30.65 -18.01 23.51
C ILE A 5 30.06 -17.58 24.87
N ASP A 6 30.90 -17.04 25.73
CA ASP A 6 30.48 -16.36 26.95
C ASP A 6 29.72 -15.08 26.61
N VAL A 7 28.47 -15.01 27.03
CA VAL A 7 27.64 -13.80 26.93
C VAL A 7 27.82 -13.01 28.23
N ASP A 8 28.71 -12.03 28.20
CA ASP A 8 28.87 -11.08 29.30
C ASP A 8 27.63 -10.18 29.44
N SER A 9 26.99 -10.27 30.59
CA SER A 9 25.84 -9.48 30.98
C SER A 9 26.27 -8.08 31.43
N GLY A 10 26.61 -7.21 30.49
CA GLY A 10 26.90 -5.79 30.73
C GLY A 10 25.68 -4.92 30.49
N THR A 11 25.04 -4.48 31.57
CA THR A 11 24.03 -3.42 31.56
C THR A 11 24.64 -2.09 31.15
N ASN A 12 24.53 -1.69 29.89
CA ASN A 12 24.82 -0.32 29.48
C ASN A 12 23.48 0.40 29.21
N GLY A 13 23.12 1.21 30.21
CA GLY A 13 22.02 2.16 30.11
C GLY A 13 22.28 3.16 28.97
N LEU A 14 21.37 3.20 27.99
CA LEU A 14 21.29 4.29 27.04
C LEU A 14 20.91 5.56 27.80
N ALA A 15 21.88 6.46 27.98
CA ALA A 15 21.61 7.81 28.44
C ALA A 15 20.79 8.56 27.40
N ILE A 16 19.53 8.81 27.72
CA ILE A 16 18.68 9.71 26.97
C ILE A 16 19.22 11.11 27.16
N PHE A 17 19.83 11.69 26.14
CA PHE A 17 20.23 13.09 26.14
C PHE A 17 18.96 13.95 26.14
N SER A 18 18.59 14.46 27.30
CA SER A 18 17.68 15.59 27.41
C SER A 18 18.52 16.88 27.29
N PRO A 19 18.27 17.73 26.30
CA PRO A 19 18.91 19.05 26.30
C PRO A 19 18.27 19.91 27.40
N GLU A 20 19.02 20.19 28.47
CA GLU A 20 18.65 21.22 29.42
C GLU A 20 18.72 22.57 28.71
N ILE A 21 17.54 23.18 28.48
CA ILE A 21 17.42 24.54 27.97
C ILE A 21 17.75 25.46 29.15
N ASN A 22 18.97 26.03 29.12
CA ASN A 22 19.42 27.04 30.08
C ASN A 22 18.69 28.37 29.80
N SER A 23 17.78 28.74 30.68
CA SER A 23 17.02 29.97 30.63
C SER A 23 17.85 31.14 31.21
N SER A 24 18.71 31.75 30.40
CA SER A 24 19.17 33.12 30.67
C SER A 24 19.82 33.70 29.40
N ASN A 25 19.03 34.38 28.58
CA ASN A 25 19.47 35.62 27.95
C ASN A 25 18.27 36.44 27.47
N THR A 26 18.09 37.54 28.15
CA THR A 26 17.13 38.60 27.89
C THR A 26 17.63 39.51 26.77
N THR A 27 16.67 40.06 26.00
CA THR A 27 16.72 41.25 25.14
C THR A 27 17.37 41.11 23.75
N GLY A 28 16.52 41.06 22.77
CA GLY A 28 16.81 41.28 21.36
C GLY A 28 15.63 40.79 20.52
N GLY A 29 14.68 41.71 20.20
CA GLY A 29 13.47 41.37 19.46
C GLY A 29 13.78 40.70 18.12
N LEU A 30 13.43 39.47 18.01
CA LEU A 30 13.22 38.80 16.72
C LEU A 30 11.80 38.28 16.77
N LEU A 31 11.02 38.81 15.85
CA LEU A 31 9.62 38.47 15.60
C LEU A 31 9.41 36.96 15.73
N GLY A 32 8.45 36.60 16.59
CA GLY A 32 8.03 35.22 16.79
C GLY A 32 7.62 34.55 15.48
N MET A 33 8.48 33.69 14.99
CA MET A 33 8.12 32.66 14.02
C MET A 33 7.88 31.34 14.77
N THR A 34 6.89 31.34 15.65
CA THR A 34 6.19 30.12 16.04
C THR A 34 4.87 30.10 15.27
N ALA A 35 4.94 30.11 13.97
CA ALA A 35 3.87 29.64 13.16
C ALA A 35 4.17 28.15 12.91
N GLU A 36 3.73 27.26 13.80
CA GLU A 36 3.22 25.99 13.31
C GLU A 36 2.23 26.38 12.22
N ALA A 37 2.64 26.22 10.96
CA ALA A 37 1.74 26.41 9.84
C ALA A 37 0.65 25.34 10.05
N GLU A 38 -0.44 25.73 10.67
CA GLU A 38 -1.65 24.94 10.79
C GLU A 38 -2.14 24.74 9.36
N TYR A 39 -1.70 23.64 8.73
CA TYR A 39 -2.12 23.31 7.39
C TYR A 39 -3.63 23.17 7.43
N ALA A 40 -4.32 24.08 6.73
CA ALA A 40 -5.76 24.10 6.67
C ALA A 40 -6.24 22.71 6.23
N ALA A 41 -6.94 22.01 7.12
CA ALA A 41 -7.51 20.70 6.84
C ALA A 41 -8.54 20.82 5.71
N VAL A 42 -8.51 19.89 4.75
CA VAL A 42 -9.33 19.93 3.55
C VAL A 42 -10.43 18.86 3.65
N PRO A 43 -11.71 19.22 3.51
CA PRO A 43 -12.77 18.23 3.42
C PRO A 43 -12.71 17.50 2.08
N ILE A 44 -12.84 16.19 2.13
CA ILE A 44 -12.92 15.31 0.95
C ILE A 44 -14.08 14.34 1.09
N SER A 45 -14.60 13.89 -0.05
CA SER A 45 -15.61 12.84 -0.15
C SER A 45 -15.11 11.81 -1.16
N VAL A 46 -14.85 10.58 -0.71
CA VAL A 46 -14.30 9.51 -1.55
C VAL A 46 -15.18 8.27 -1.41
N THR A 47 -15.51 7.62 -2.51
CA THR A 47 -16.21 6.33 -2.47
C THR A 47 -15.18 5.20 -2.47
N VAL A 48 -15.09 4.44 -1.39
CA VAL A 48 -14.14 3.32 -1.27
C VAL A 48 -14.91 2.01 -1.16
N ASN A 49 -14.64 1.08 -2.06
CA ASN A 49 -15.32 -0.22 -2.14
C ASN A 49 -16.86 -0.09 -2.14
N GLY A 50 -17.39 0.92 -2.82
CA GLY A 50 -18.83 1.20 -2.91
C GLY A 50 -19.42 1.97 -1.72
N VAL A 51 -18.65 2.25 -0.68
CA VAL A 51 -19.09 3.02 0.50
C VAL A 51 -18.54 4.44 0.40
N LYS A 52 -19.41 5.44 0.58
CA LYS A 52 -19.01 6.85 0.61
C LYS A 52 -18.41 7.20 1.97
N HIS A 53 -17.26 7.84 1.96
CA HIS A 53 -16.55 8.34 3.14
C HIS A 53 -16.33 9.85 3.01
N ASP A 54 -16.89 10.60 3.93
CA ASP A 54 -16.63 12.04 4.08
C ASP A 54 -15.58 12.20 5.20
N ALA A 55 -14.49 12.89 4.92
CA ALA A 55 -13.38 13.05 5.85
C ALA A 55 -12.73 14.43 5.72
N VAL A 56 -11.96 14.81 6.73
CA VAL A 56 -11.12 16.00 6.70
C VAL A 56 -9.68 15.55 6.81
N VAL A 57 -8.85 15.92 5.84
CA VAL A 57 -7.47 15.45 5.74
C VAL A 57 -6.48 16.61 5.61
N GLU A 58 -5.25 16.40 6.03
CA GLU A 58 -4.16 17.32 5.68
C GLU A 58 -3.90 17.27 4.17
N PRO A 59 -3.60 18.41 3.49
CA PRO A 59 -3.38 18.43 2.04
C PRO A 59 -2.30 17.47 1.53
N ARG A 60 -1.29 17.17 2.37
CA ARG A 60 -0.18 16.26 2.05
C ARG A 60 -0.45 14.78 2.35
N THR A 61 -1.62 14.43 2.90
CA THR A 61 -1.97 13.05 3.20
C THR A 61 -1.98 12.21 1.94
N LEU A 62 -1.17 11.15 1.90
CA LEU A 62 -1.16 10.20 0.78
C LEU A 62 -2.41 9.31 0.84
N LEU A 63 -2.93 8.94 -0.33
CA LEU A 63 -4.11 8.07 -0.43
C LEU A 63 -3.91 6.75 0.31
N VAL A 64 -2.71 6.16 0.27
CA VAL A 64 -2.40 4.92 0.99
C VAL A 64 -2.59 5.05 2.50
N PHE A 65 -2.18 6.16 3.09
CA PHE A 65 -2.35 6.40 4.54
C PHE A 65 -3.80 6.74 4.89
N PHE A 66 -4.50 7.48 4.03
CA PHE A 66 -5.94 7.67 4.20
C PHE A 66 -6.70 6.33 4.23
N LEU A 67 -6.40 5.41 3.30
CA LEU A 67 -7.02 4.09 3.27
C LEU A 67 -6.69 3.26 4.51
N ARG A 68 -5.40 3.23 4.91
CA ARG A 68 -4.92 2.38 6.01
C ARG A 68 -5.26 2.92 7.39
N ASP A 69 -4.97 4.20 7.61
CA ASP A 69 -4.95 4.79 8.96
C ASP A 69 -6.28 5.45 9.29
N SER A 70 -6.94 6.08 8.31
CA SER A 70 -8.25 6.73 8.52
C SER A 70 -9.42 5.75 8.33
N LEU A 71 -9.35 4.86 7.34
CA LEU A 71 -10.44 3.92 7.04
C LEU A 71 -10.20 2.50 7.57
N GLY A 72 -9.02 2.19 8.10
CA GLY A 72 -8.69 0.86 8.62
C GLY A 72 -8.53 -0.23 7.54
N LEU A 73 -8.44 0.14 6.25
CA LEU A 73 -8.28 -0.78 5.14
C LEU A 73 -6.80 -1.15 4.95
N THR A 74 -6.32 -2.05 5.80
CA THR A 74 -4.88 -2.38 5.92
C THR A 74 -4.36 -3.35 4.88
N GLY A 75 -5.22 -3.93 4.04
CA GLY A 75 -4.84 -4.83 2.94
C GLY A 75 -4.00 -4.15 1.85
N THR A 76 -4.11 -2.83 1.71
CA THR A 76 -3.20 -2.05 0.86
C THR A 76 -1.87 -1.85 1.60
N HIS A 77 -0.78 -2.48 1.16
CA HIS A 77 0.51 -2.48 1.86
C HIS A 77 1.44 -1.35 1.41
N VAL A 78 2.38 -0.95 2.28
CA VAL A 78 3.43 0.02 1.98
C VAL A 78 4.79 -0.69 2.06
N GLY A 79 5.40 -1.01 0.91
CA GLY A 79 6.67 -1.73 0.85
C GLY A 79 7.88 -0.85 0.47
N CYS A 80 7.65 0.41 0.10
CA CYS A 80 8.70 1.40 -0.20
C CYS A 80 8.17 2.82 -0.05
N ASP A 81 9.08 3.80 -0.16
CA ASP A 81 8.78 5.24 -0.23
C ASP A 81 9.13 5.86 -1.60
N THR A 82 9.48 5.01 -2.57
CA THR A 82 10.02 5.41 -3.88
C THR A 82 9.10 5.07 -5.05
N SER A 83 7.88 4.63 -4.79
CA SER A 83 6.87 4.26 -5.80
C SER A 83 7.25 3.07 -6.71
N GLN A 84 8.28 2.30 -6.33
CA GLN A 84 8.79 1.21 -7.15
C GLN A 84 8.10 -0.13 -6.90
N CYS A 85 7.76 -0.45 -5.63
CA CYS A 85 7.42 -1.82 -5.26
C CYS A 85 6.01 -2.28 -5.67
N GLY A 86 5.06 -1.39 -5.89
CA GLY A 86 3.68 -1.72 -6.29
C GLY A 86 2.81 -2.39 -5.22
N ALA A 87 3.30 -2.58 -3.98
CA ALA A 87 2.51 -3.18 -2.91
C ALA A 87 1.25 -2.38 -2.54
N CYS A 88 1.27 -1.06 -2.81
CA CYS A 88 0.17 -0.13 -2.56
C CYS A 88 -0.79 0.06 -3.74
N THR A 89 -0.77 -0.81 -4.75
CA THR A 89 -1.63 -0.69 -5.92
C THR A 89 -3.10 -0.83 -5.52
N VAL A 90 -3.91 0.16 -5.96
CA VAL A 90 -5.37 0.20 -5.84
C VAL A 90 -5.96 0.60 -7.20
N HIS A 91 -7.28 0.46 -7.39
CA HIS A 91 -7.94 1.07 -8.53
C HIS A 91 -8.51 2.43 -8.14
N LEU A 92 -8.18 3.46 -8.90
CA LEU A 92 -8.74 4.80 -8.79
C LEU A 92 -9.49 5.12 -10.08
N ASN A 93 -10.79 5.27 -10.00
CA ASN A 93 -11.67 5.45 -11.17
C ASN A 93 -11.43 4.38 -12.25
N GLY A 94 -11.30 3.12 -11.85
CA GLY A 94 -11.08 1.97 -12.75
C GLY A 94 -9.63 1.78 -13.23
N ARG A 95 -8.69 2.65 -12.88
CA ARG A 95 -7.27 2.55 -13.29
C ARG A 95 -6.41 2.07 -12.15
N ALA A 96 -5.52 1.12 -12.40
CA ALA A 96 -4.51 0.70 -11.41
C ALA A 96 -3.50 1.83 -11.17
N VAL A 97 -3.38 2.27 -9.93
CA VAL A 97 -2.46 3.34 -9.50
C VAL A 97 -1.73 2.92 -8.22
N LYS A 98 -0.54 3.46 -8.01
CA LYS A 98 0.19 3.33 -6.75
C LYS A 98 -0.30 4.40 -5.77
N SER A 99 -1.09 4.02 -4.77
CA SER A 99 -1.72 4.96 -3.83
C SER A 99 -0.72 5.76 -2.99
N CYS A 100 0.53 5.35 -2.92
CA CYS A 100 1.63 6.12 -2.31
C CYS A 100 2.10 7.33 -3.15
N THR A 101 1.59 7.51 -4.37
CA THR A 101 1.90 8.67 -5.25
C THR A 101 0.70 9.57 -5.49
N VAL A 102 -0.43 9.27 -4.87
CA VAL A 102 -1.67 10.03 -4.97
C VAL A 102 -1.95 10.69 -3.63
N LEU A 103 -2.24 11.98 -3.62
CA LEU A 103 -2.71 12.66 -2.42
C LEU A 103 -4.21 12.34 -2.20
N ALA A 104 -4.62 12.20 -0.93
CA ALA A 104 -6.02 11.95 -0.60
C ALA A 104 -6.95 13.04 -1.14
N VAL A 105 -6.50 14.29 -1.16
CA VAL A 105 -7.24 15.43 -1.73
C VAL A 105 -7.47 15.29 -3.24
N GLN A 106 -6.59 14.59 -3.97
CA GLN A 106 -6.77 14.32 -5.40
C GLN A 106 -7.82 13.23 -5.67
N ALA A 107 -8.12 12.41 -4.67
CA ALA A 107 -9.17 11.39 -4.74
C ALA A 107 -10.55 11.94 -4.37
N ASN A 108 -10.71 13.24 -4.10
CA ASN A 108 -12.00 13.84 -3.81
C ASN A 108 -12.97 13.63 -4.99
N GLY A 109 -14.17 13.10 -4.70
CA GLY A 109 -15.17 12.72 -5.71
C GLY A 109 -14.87 11.42 -6.47
N ALA A 110 -13.74 10.78 -6.23
CA ALA A 110 -13.32 9.58 -6.95
C ALA A 110 -13.90 8.28 -6.35
N GLN A 111 -13.84 7.21 -7.17
CA GLN A 111 -14.09 5.84 -6.75
C GLN A 111 -12.78 5.10 -6.57
N VAL A 112 -12.56 4.53 -5.39
CA VAL A 112 -11.40 3.72 -5.04
C VAL A 112 -11.85 2.29 -4.80
N ARG A 113 -11.17 1.31 -5.40
CA ARG A 113 -11.34 -0.11 -5.10
C ARG A 113 -10.03 -0.67 -4.57
N THR A 114 -10.08 -1.27 -3.40
CA THR A 114 -8.95 -1.91 -2.75
C THR A 114 -9.09 -3.43 -2.80
N ILE A 115 -8.10 -4.15 -2.28
CA ILE A 115 -8.12 -5.62 -2.22
C ILE A 115 -9.32 -6.15 -1.41
N GLU A 116 -9.75 -5.42 -0.39
CA GLU A 116 -10.90 -5.78 0.44
C GLU A 116 -12.23 -5.71 -0.32
N GLY A 117 -12.29 -4.88 -1.37
CA GLY A 117 -13.49 -4.75 -2.21
C GLY A 117 -13.55 -5.73 -3.39
N LEU A 118 -12.65 -6.71 -3.49
CA LEU A 118 -12.66 -7.70 -4.56
C LEU A 118 -13.54 -8.92 -4.25
N ALA A 119 -13.49 -9.43 -3.04
CA ALA A 119 -14.30 -10.55 -2.61
C ALA A 119 -15.77 -10.12 -2.44
N ASN A 120 -16.69 -11.03 -2.70
CA ASN A 120 -18.12 -10.85 -2.45
C ASN A 120 -18.56 -11.87 -1.38
N GLY A 121 -18.61 -11.44 -0.12
CA GLY A 121 -18.81 -12.32 1.00
C GLY A 121 -17.72 -13.40 1.08
N ASP A 122 -18.13 -14.67 1.14
CA ASP A 122 -17.21 -15.82 1.19
C ASP A 122 -16.65 -16.23 -0.18
N HIS A 123 -17.01 -15.52 -1.25
CA HIS A 123 -16.57 -15.82 -2.61
C HIS A 123 -15.40 -14.94 -3.02
N PHE A 124 -14.24 -15.56 -3.16
CA PHE A 124 -13.05 -14.90 -3.69
C PHE A 124 -13.24 -14.51 -5.16
N HIS A 125 -12.67 -13.36 -5.53
CA HIS A 125 -12.51 -13.01 -6.93
C HIS A 125 -11.63 -14.06 -7.65
N PRO A 126 -11.88 -14.41 -8.92
CA PRO A 126 -11.10 -15.43 -9.63
C PRO A 126 -9.58 -15.24 -9.56
N VAL A 127 -9.10 -14.00 -9.57
CA VAL A 127 -7.66 -13.71 -9.38
C VAL A 127 -7.19 -14.10 -7.98
N GLN A 128 -7.94 -13.78 -6.93
CA GLN A 128 -7.60 -14.19 -5.55
C GLN A 128 -7.57 -15.72 -5.45
N GLN A 129 -8.56 -16.39 -6.05
CA GLN A 129 -8.60 -17.85 -6.11
C GLN A 129 -7.40 -18.43 -6.88
N GLY A 130 -7.02 -17.83 -8.02
CA GLY A 130 -5.84 -18.24 -8.80
C GLY A 130 -4.55 -18.18 -7.98
N PHE A 131 -4.35 -17.14 -7.18
CA PHE A 131 -3.20 -17.02 -6.27
C PHE A 131 -3.19 -18.10 -5.19
N HIS A 132 -4.35 -18.52 -4.71
CA HIS A 132 -4.48 -19.65 -3.78
C HIS A 132 -4.17 -20.97 -4.48
N GLU A 133 -4.83 -21.29 -5.59
CA GLU A 133 -4.75 -22.57 -6.30
C GLU A 133 -3.38 -22.84 -6.93
N LYS A 134 -2.69 -21.79 -7.38
CA LYS A 134 -1.40 -21.89 -8.05
C LYS A 134 -0.22 -21.48 -7.18
N HIS A 135 -0.47 -21.29 -5.89
CA HIS A 135 0.57 -20.89 -4.93
C HIS A 135 1.32 -19.61 -5.37
N GLY A 136 0.60 -18.60 -5.85
CA GLY A 136 1.13 -17.33 -6.32
C GLY A 136 1.69 -16.43 -5.24
N LEU A 137 1.79 -16.92 -4.00
CA LEU A 137 2.28 -16.17 -2.85
C LEU A 137 3.15 -17.04 -1.92
N GLN A 138 4.04 -16.40 -1.16
CA GLN A 138 4.77 -17.00 -0.05
C GLN A 138 4.56 -16.15 1.21
N CYS A 139 5.33 -15.05 1.39
CA CYS A 139 5.13 -14.16 2.54
C CYS A 139 3.80 -13.37 2.49
N GLY A 140 3.20 -13.22 1.32
CA GLY A 140 1.93 -12.53 1.13
C GLY A 140 2.03 -11.01 1.01
N TYR A 141 3.18 -10.39 1.28
CA TYR A 141 3.28 -8.94 1.37
C TYR A 141 3.00 -8.20 0.06
N CYS A 142 3.48 -8.70 -1.08
CA CYS A 142 3.21 -8.12 -2.40
C CYS A 142 1.84 -8.51 -2.96
N THR A 143 1.19 -9.53 -2.39
CA THR A 143 0.03 -10.19 -2.98
C THR A 143 -1.15 -9.26 -3.24
N PRO A 144 -1.57 -8.35 -2.34
CA PRO A 144 -2.65 -7.42 -2.63
C PRO A 144 -2.38 -6.55 -3.87
N GLY A 145 -1.19 -5.96 -3.94
CA GLY A 145 -0.80 -5.13 -5.09
C GLY A 145 -0.71 -5.93 -6.40
N MET A 146 -0.18 -7.16 -6.35
CA MET A 146 -0.15 -8.07 -7.51
C MET A 146 -1.55 -8.41 -8.01
N ILE A 147 -2.47 -8.75 -7.09
CA ILE A 147 -3.86 -9.07 -7.41
C ILE A 147 -4.55 -7.86 -8.03
N MET A 148 -4.42 -6.66 -7.45
CA MET A 148 -5.05 -5.46 -8.01
C MET A 148 -4.53 -5.15 -9.42
N THR A 149 -3.23 -5.29 -9.66
CA THR A 149 -2.64 -5.15 -11.00
C THR A 149 -3.18 -6.21 -11.96
N ALA A 150 -3.25 -7.47 -11.54
CA ALA A 150 -3.77 -8.57 -12.36
C ALA A 150 -5.26 -8.40 -12.70
N VAL A 151 -6.07 -7.94 -11.76
CA VAL A 151 -7.50 -7.64 -12.00
C VAL A 151 -7.63 -6.56 -13.07
N HIS A 152 -6.88 -5.47 -12.97
CA HIS A 152 -6.90 -4.41 -13.98
C HIS A 152 -6.47 -4.91 -15.37
N LEU A 153 -5.44 -5.75 -15.43
CA LEU A 153 -5.03 -6.40 -16.69
C LEU A 153 -6.17 -7.23 -17.27
N LEU A 154 -6.77 -8.14 -16.50
CA LEU A 154 -7.78 -9.07 -17.00
C LEU A 154 -9.12 -8.39 -17.31
N GLU A 155 -9.45 -7.28 -16.67
CA GLU A 155 -10.62 -6.46 -17.02
C GLU A 155 -10.43 -5.76 -18.39
N SER A 156 -9.21 -5.37 -18.73
CA SER A 156 -8.88 -4.73 -20.02
C SER A 156 -8.52 -5.73 -21.12
N GLN A 157 -7.88 -6.83 -20.75
CA GLN A 157 -7.39 -7.87 -21.66
C GLN A 157 -7.67 -9.26 -21.06
N PRO A 158 -8.82 -9.87 -21.41
CA PRO A 158 -9.27 -11.13 -20.80
C PRO A 158 -8.41 -12.36 -21.11
N ASN A 159 -7.56 -12.30 -22.13
CA ASN A 159 -6.69 -13.42 -22.55
C ASN A 159 -5.26 -12.94 -22.83
N PRO A 160 -4.51 -12.47 -21.79
CA PRO A 160 -3.16 -12.01 -22.01
C PRO A 160 -2.19 -13.19 -22.23
N SER A 161 -1.17 -12.96 -23.05
CA SER A 161 -0.01 -13.85 -23.17
C SER A 161 0.88 -13.77 -21.91
N ASP A 162 1.78 -14.73 -21.75
CA ASP A 162 2.75 -14.74 -20.66
C ASP A 162 3.60 -13.46 -20.61
N ASP A 163 3.98 -12.93 -21.78
CA ASP A 163 4.78 -11.72 -21.85
C ASP A 163 3.98 -10.45 -21.51
N GLU A 164 2.72 -10.39 -21.88
CA GLU A 164 1.82 -9.30 -21.48
C GLU A 164 1.55 -9.32 -19.95
N ILE A 165 1.41 -10.51 -19.36
CA ILE A 165 1.31 -10.66 -17.90
C ILE A 165 2.58 -10.15 -17.23
N LYS A 166 3.77 -10.59 -17.70
CA LYS A 166 5.05 -10.14 -17.16
C LYS A 166 5.21 -8.62 -17.26
N HIS A 167 4.88 -8.06 -18.43
CA HIS A 167 4.94 -6.62 -18.66
C HIS A 167 4.01 -5.84 -17.72
N ALA A 168 2.78 -6.31 -17.51
CA ALA A 168 1.84 -5.69 -16.57
C ALA A 168 2.36 -5.71 -15.13
N LEU A 169 3.16 -6.70 -14.76
CA LEU A 169 3.72 -6.87 -13.43
C LEU A 169 5.06 -6.12 -13.19
N GLU A 170 5.65 -5.47 -14.21
CA GLU A 170 6.94 -4.76 -14.06
C GLU A 170 6.95 -3.70 -12.94
N GLY A 171 5.79 -3.13 -12.65
CA GLY A 171 5.60 -2.18 -11.55
C GLY A 171 5.38 -2.81 -10.17
N ASN A 172 5.43 -4.15 -10.04
CA ASN A 172 5.13 -4.88 -8.81
C ASN A 172 6.27 -5.83 -8.45
N LEU A 173 6.87 -5.63 -7.27
CA LEU A 173 8.03 -6.41 -6.82
C LEU A 173 7.62 -7.57 -5.89
N CYS A 174 8.11 -8.77 -6.21
CA CYS A 174 8.04 -9.94 -5.33
C CYS A 174 9.46 -10.49 -5.09
N ARG A 175 9.86 -10.60 -3.83
CA ARG A 175 11.19 -11.12 -3.46
C ARG A 175 11.19 -12.64 -3.22
N CYS A 176 10.01 -13.25 -3.13
CA CYS A 176 9.87 -14.64 -2.65
C CYS A 176 9.70 -15.66 -3.77
N THR A 177 8.77 -15.42 -4.72
CA THR A 177 8.23 -16.46 -5.60
C THR A 177 9.00 -16.68 -6.91
N GLY A 178 9.85 -15.75 -7.32
CA GLY A 178 10.46 -15.74 -8.65
C GLY A 178 9.45 -15.52 -9.79
N TYR A 179 8.23 -15.07 -9.48
CA TYR A 179 7.13 -14.71 -10.39
C TYR A 179 6.45 -15.88 -11.14
N VAL A 180 7.05 -17.04 -11.28
CA VAL A 180 6.50 -18.15 -12.07
C VAL A 180 5.08 -18.49 -11.63
N ASN A 181 4.87 -18.74 -10.34
CA ASN A 181 3.54 -19.08 -9.83
C ASN A 181 2.57 -17.90 -9.86
N ILE A 182 3.05 -16.65 -9.82
CA ILE A 182 2.21 -15.46 -10.00
C ILE A 182 1.65 -15.42 -11.43
N VAL A 183 2.50 -15.63 -12.44
CA VAL A 183 2.07 -15.70 -13.85
C VAL A 183 1.06 -16.82 -14.04
N GLU A 184 1.32 -18.02 -13.52
CA GLU A 184 0.38 -19.14 -13.61
C GLU A 184 -0.95 -18.87 -12.89
N SER A 185 -0.91 -18.13 -11.76
CA SER A 185 -2.13 -17.69 -11.06
C SER A 185 -3.01 -16.79 -11.92
N ILE A 186 -2.40 -15.85 -12.63
CA ILE A 186 -3.10 -14.91 -13.50
C ILE A 186 -3.68 -15.63 -14.73
N LYS A 187 -2.92 -16.54 -15.33
CA LYS A 187 -3.40 -17.39 -16.46
C LYS A 187 -4.60 -18.22 -16.03
N TRP A 188 -4.51 -18.88 -14.88
CA TRP A 188 -5.62 -19.67 -14.33
C TRP A 188 -6.88 -18.80 -14.11
N ALA A 189 -6.70 -17.59 -13.55
CA ALA A 189 -7.80 -16.66 -13.35
C ALA A 189 -8.42 -16.20 -14.68
N SER A 190 -7.60 -15.88 -15.68
CA SER A 190 -8.04 -15.54 -17.04
C SER A 190 -8.94 -16.64 -17.64
N GLU A 191 -8.49 -17.90 -17.56
CA GLU A 191 -9.27 -19.04 -18.03
C GLU A 191 -10.60 -19.21 -17.29
N LYS A 192 -10.59 -18.98 -15.97
CA LYS A 192 -11.78 -19.10 -15.13
C LYS A 192 -12.80 -18.01 -15.46
N MET A 193 -12.36 -16.75 -15.59
CA MET A 193 -13.20 -15.61 -15.91
C MET A 193 -13.85 -15.71 -17.29
N ARG A 194 -13.19 -16.34 -18.28
CA ARG A 194 -13.76 -16.57 -19.62
C ARG A 194 -14.81 -17.69 -19.68
N LYS A 195 -14.86 -18.55 -18.67
CA LYS A 195 -15.81 -19.69 -18.59
C LYS A 195 -17.05 -19.38 -17.75
N SER A 196 -17.02 -18.24 -17.02
CA SER A 196 -18.14 -17.76 -16.18
C SER A 196 -19.04 -16.85 -16.96
#